data_c10f84838b58ccf90c162e90b47683c3
#
_entry.id   c10f84838b58ccf90c162e90b47683c3
#
_cell.length_a   1.000
_cell.length_b   1.000
_cell.length_c   1.000
_cell.angle_alpha   90.00
_cell.angle_beta   90.00
_cell.angle_gamma   90.00
#
_symmetry.space_group_name_H-M   'P 1'
#
loop_
_entity.id
_entity.type
_entity.pdbx_description
1 polymer ?
#
loop_
_entity_poly.entity_id
_entity_poly.type
_entity_poly.pdbx_seq_one_letter_code
_entity_poly.pdbx_strand_id
1 'polypeptide(L)'
;MLKNRPRRRLLHHILIGVGSVGLTVIFMHLFPKRDFLSRVSIGTAYPALFLTAAALLLGPFNVLRRKSNPVSFDLRRDLGIWAGISALAHTAVGLNVHLRGRMWLYFVDTYHHPRLDAFGFGNYTGGVAALVFSLLLALSNDISLRKLGVERWKSLQRWAYAGVVLTAAHSIAYQQIEKRIPPFQVVLYLVFGIVVGFQIAGAFKSRQYN
;
A
#
# COMPACT_ATOMS: atom_id res chain seq x y z
N MET A 1 21.26 11.08 -20.55
CA MET A 1 20.46 10.73 -19.33
C MET A 1 20.08 9.26 -19.21
N LEU A 2 19.99 8.46 -20.27
CA LEU A 2 19.55 7.05 -20.24
C LEU A 2 20.61 6.06 -19.75
N LYS A 3 21.90 6.35 -19.90
CA LYS A 3 23.01 5.41 -19.60
C LYS A 3 23.08 4.96 -18.12
N ASN A 4 22.59 5.77 -17.17
CA ASN A 4 22.63 5.48 -15.73
C ASN A 4 21.28 5.04 -15.14
N ARG A 5 20.21 4.89 -15.96
CA ARG A 5 18.87 4.52 -15.50
C ARG A 5 18.83 3.14 -14.80
N PRO A 6 19.44 2.06 -15.36
CA PRO A 6 19.41 0.76 -14.71
C PRO A 6 20.10 0.78 -13.33
N ARG A 7 21.28 1.42 -13.23
CA ARG A 7 22.02 1.52 -11.96
C ARG A 7 21.23 2.31 -10.90
N ARG A 8 20.59 3.43 -11.29
CA ARG A 8 19.76 4.22 -10.39
C ARG A 8 18.55 3.42 -9.90
N ARG A 9 17.87 2.69 -10.78
CA ARG A 9 16.74 1.85 -10.38
C ARG A 9 17.17 0.71 -9.47
N LEU A 10 18.30 0.07 -9.75
CA LEU A 10 18.86 -0.95 -8.86
C LEU A 10 19.11 -0.37 -7.46
N LEU A 11 19.69 0.83 -7.37
CA LEU A 11 19.89 1.51 -6.10
C LEU A 11 18.57 1.80 -5.37
N HIS A 12 17.53 2.28 -6.10
CA HIS A 12 16.20 2.46 -5.53
C HIS A 12 15.66 1.15 -4.94
N HIS A 13 15.73 0.05 -5.69
CA HIS A 13 15.23 -1.24 -5.21
C HIS A 13 15.99 -1.74 -3.99
N ILE A 14 17.31 -1.57 -3.94
CA ILE A 14 18.11 -1.94 -2.77
C ILE A 14 17.71 -1.09 -1.56
N LEU A 15 17.69 0.23 -1.69
CA LEU A 15 17.40 1.14 -0.57
C LEU A 15 15.97 0.98 -0.05
N ILE A 16 14.98 0.91 -0.96
CA ILE A 16 13.59 0.75 -0.58
C ILE A 16 13.36 -0.65 0.01
N GLY A 17 13.98 -1.69 -0.56
CA GLY A 17 13.88 -3.05 -0.06
C GLY A 17 14.47 -3.20 1.34
N VAL A 18 15.70 -2.74 1.54
CA VAL A 18 16.35 -2.73 2.86
C VAL A 18 15.54 -1.92 3.87
N GLY A 19 15.05 -0.73 3.47
CA GLY A 19 14.18 0.09 4.31
C GLY A 19 12.88 -0.62 4.67
N SER A 20 12.27 -1.35 3.73
CA SER A 20 11.04 -2.12 3.97
C SER A 20 11.26 -3.25 4.97
N VAL A 21 12.35 -3.99 4.82
CA VAL A 21 12.73 -5.06 5.76
C VAL A 21 13.04 -4.47 7.14
N GLY A 22 13.82 -3.39 7.19
CA GLY A 22 14.14 -2.70 8.44
C GLY A 22 12.88 -2.22 9.18
N LEU A 23 11.94 -1.58 8.48
CA LEU A 23 10.65 -1.19 9.04
C LEU A 23 9.84 -2.39 9.51
N THR A 24 9.81 -3.48 8.73
CA THR A 24 9.13 -4.72 9.14
C THR A 24 9.68 -5.21 10.48
N VAL A 25 11.00 -5.29 10.62
CA VAL A 25 11.66 -5.73 11.86
C VAL A 25 11.34 -4.80 13.02
N ILE A 26 11.42 -3.48 12.82
CA ILE A 26 11.07 -2.48 13.85
C ILE A 26 9.64 -2.70 14.32
N PHE A 27 8.66 -2.76 13.42
CA PHE A 27 7.27 -2.95 13.80
C PHE A 27 6.99 -4.32 14.44
N MET A 28 7.70 -5.37 14.08
CA MET A 28 7.65 -6.67 14.77
C MET A 28 8.09 -6.55 16.24
N HIS A 29 9.09 -5.72 16.54
CA HIS A 29 9.59 -5.53 17.91
C HIS A 29 8.67 -4.64 18.76
N LEU A 30 7.83 -3.80 18.15
CA LEU A 30 6.84 -3.01 18.89
C LEU A 30 5.67 -3.85 19.45
N PHE A 31 5.55 -5.12 19.05
CA PHE A 31 4.49 -6.04 19.50
C PHE A 31 5.06 -7.34 20.10
N PRO A 32 5.93 -7.28 21.11
CA PRO A 32 6.64 -8.46 21.60
C PRO A 32 5.73 -9.55 22.23
N LYS A 33 4.54 -9.16 22.70
CA LYS A 33 3.56 -10.07 23.32
C LYS A 33 2.71 -10.85 22.32
N ARG A 34 2.81 -10.54 21.02
CA ARG A 34 2.08 -11.25 19.95
C ARG A 34 2.90 -12.46 19.45
N ASP A 35 2.21 -13.48 18.95
CA ASP A 35 2.84 -14.61 18.28
C ASP A 35 3.61 -14.16 17.03
N PHE A 36 4.50 -15.00 16.54
CA PHE A 36 5.39 -14.67 15.43
C PHE A 36 4.64 -14.27 14.16
N LEU A 37 3.60 -15.02 13.75
CA LEU A 37 2.82 -14.71 12.54
C LEU A 37 2.11 -13.37 12.65
N SER A 38 1.49 -13.09 13.79
CA SER A 38 0.87 -11.79 14.07
C SER A 38 1.88 -10.64 13.98
N ARG A 39 3.09 -10.83 14.51
CA ARG A 39 4.18 -9.84 14.44
C ARG A 39 4.62 -9.59 13.01
N VAL A 40 4.81 -10.63 12.21
CA VAL A 40 5.18 -10.51 10.80
C VAL A 40 4.06 -9.84 10.00
N SER A 41 2.81 -10.23 10.23
CA SER A 41 1.66 -9.61 9.58
C SER A 41 1.60 -8.11 9.86
N ILE A 42 1.69 -7.70 11.12
CA ILE A 42 1.73 -6.28 11.50
C ILE A 42 2.97 -5.60 10.90
N GLY A 43 4.13 -6.23 11.04
CA GLY A 43 5.40 -5.68 10.53
C GLY A 43 5.38 -5.39 9.05
N THR A 44 4.76 -6.23 8.23
CA THR A 44 4.65 -6.04 6.78
C THR A 44 3.57 -5.05 6.37
N ALA A 45 2.54 -4.82 7.21
CA ALA A 45 1.48 -3.85 6.94
C ALA A 45 1.98 -2.41 6.88
N TYR A 46 2.88 -2.01 7.80
CA TYR A 46 3.36 -0.63 7.88
C TYR A 46 4.27 -0.21 6.72
N PRO A 47 5.24 -1.01 6.27
CA PRO A 47 5.95 -0.72 5.02
C PRO A 47 5.02 -0.57 3.82
N ALA A 48 4.01 -1.46 3.68
CA ALA A 48 3.02 -1.34 2.62
C ALA A 48 2.27 0.01 2.68
N LEU A 49 1.83 0.42 3.87
CA LEU A 49 1.14 1.70 4.10
C LEU A 49 2.05 2.90 3.77
N PHE A 50 3.26 2.94 4.31
CA PHE A 50 4.16 4.08 4.13
C PHE A 50 4.67 4.20 2.70
N LEU A 51 4.99 3.10 2.04
CA LEU A 51 5.45 3.11 0.64
C LEU A 51 4.31 3.50 -0.32
N THR A 52 3.09 3.04 -0.06
CA THR A 52 1.91 3.47 -0.81
C THR A 52 1.69 4.98 -0.65
N ALA A 53 1.75 5.47 0.58
CA ALA A 53 1.65 6.91 0.86
C ALA A 53 2.76 7.70 0.15
N ALA A 54 4.02 7.28 0.25
CA ALA A 54 5.14 7.92 -0.42
C ALA A 54 4.97 7.97 -1.95
N ALA A 55 4.53 6.86 -2.57
CA ALA A 55 4.27 6.80 -4.00
C ALA A 55 3.17 7.78 -4.44
N LEU A 56 2.12 7.95 -3.61
CA LEU A 56 1.02 8.88 -3.90
C LEU A 56 1.39 10.34 -3.62
N LEU A 57 2.24 10.62 -2.65
CA LEU A 57 2.66 11.97 -2.29
C LEU A 57 3.63 12.60 -3.29
N LEU A 58 4.42 11.80 -4.04
CA LEU A 58 5.43 12.31 -4.97
C LEU A 58 4.85 13.26 -6.02
N GLY A 59 3.69 12.96 -6.60
CA GLY A 59 3.05 13.81 -7.59
C GLY A 59 2.63 15.18 -7.03
N PRO A 60 1.70 15.22 -6.07
CA PRO A 60 1.25 16.46 -5.44
C PRO A 60 2.37 17.30 -4.85
N PHE A 61 3.33 16.66 -4.17
CA PHE A 61 4.48 17.36 -3.59
C PHE A 61 5.31 18.09 -4.64
N ASN A 62 5.56 17.47 -5.80
CA ASN A 62 6.32 18.09 -6.88
C ASN A 62 5.51 19.20 -7.58
N VAL A 63 4.18 19.03 -7.72
CA VAL A 63 3.29 20.10 -8.22
C VAL A 63 3.35 21.32 -7.29
N LEU A 64 3.25 21.12 -5.99
CA LEU A 64 3.33 22.19 -5.00
C LEU A 64 4.68 22.91 -5.04
N ARG A 65 5.77 22.20 -5.32
CA ARG A 65 7.13 22.74 -5.50
C ARG A 65 7.38 23.35 -6.89
N ARG A 66 6.37 23.50 -7.73
CA ARG A 66 6.46 24.10 -9.08
C ARG A 66 7.55 23.46 -9.96
N LYS A 67 7.74 22.14 -9.87
CA LYS A 67 8.68 21.44 -10.75
C LYS A 67 8.12 21.35 -12.17
N SER A 68 8.96 21.65 -13.18
CA SER A 68 8.61 21.56 -14.59
C SER A 68 8.23 20.14 -15.05
N ASN A 69 8.77 19.13 -14.38
CA ASN A 69 8.39 17.73 -14.58
C ASN A 69 8.05 17.09 -13.23
N PRO A 70 6.79 17.24 -12.76
CA PRO A 70 6.43 16.93 -11.38
C PRO A 70 6.42 15.44 -11.06
N VAL A 71 6.46 14.55 -12.06
CA VAL A 71 6.34 13.11 -11.82
C VAL A 71 7.62 12.38 -12.20
N SER A 72 8.33 11.86 -11.19
CA SER A 72 9.40 10.87 -11.40
C SER A 72 8.77 9.48 -11.55
N PHE A 73 8.61 9.03 -12.80
CA PHE A 73 8.00 7.71 -13.08
C PHE A 73 8.78 6.57 -12.43
N ASP A 74 10.10 6.58 -12.51
CA ASP A 74 10.92 5.48 -12.00
C ASP A 74 10.80 5.35 -10.49
N LEU A 75 11.01 6.44 -9.72
CA LEU A 75 10.92 6.40 -8.26
C LEU A 75 9.51 6.05 -7.78
N ARG A 76 8.49 6.67 -8.37
CA ARG A 76 7.09 6.38 -8.00
C ARG A 76 6.74 4.91 -8.26
N ARG A 77 7.19 4.37 -9.39
CA ARG A 77 6.99 2.97 -9.75
C ARG A 77 7.75 2.03 -8.82
N ASP A 78 9.00 2.35 -8.49
CA ASP A 78 9.83 1.52 -7.61
C ASP A 78 9.26 1.48 -6.17
N LEU A 79 8.75 2.62 -5.65
CA LEU A 79 7.99 2.66 -4.40
C LEU A 79 6.71 1.82 -4.47
N GLY A 80 5.95 1.94 -5.57
CA GLY A 80 4.73 1.15 -5.78
C GLY A 80 4.98 -0.35 -5.87
N ILE A 81 6.09 -0.77 -6.47
CA ILE A 81 6.50 -2.19 -6.53
C ILE A 81 6.72 -2.73 -5.10
N TRP A 82 7.51 -2.04 -4.27
CA TRP A 82 7.79 -2.47 -2.91
C TRP A 82 6.57 -2.35 -1.99
N ALA A 83 5.69 -1.36 -2.22
CA ALA A 83 4.38 -1.29 -1.56
C ALA A 83 3.54 -2.53 -1.88
N GLY A 84 3.45 -2.91 -3.15
CA GLY A 84 2.74 -4.12 -3.58
C GLY A 84 3.34 -5.40 -3.00
N ILE A 85 4.66 -5.56 -3.03
CA ILE A 85 5.36 -6.72 -2.42
C ILE A 85 5.04 -6.81 -0.93
N SER A 86 5.15 -5.69 -0.20
CA SER A 86 4.86 -5.66 1.25
C SER A 86 3.37 -5.94 1.54
N ALA A 87 2.45 -5.41 0.72
CA ALA A 87 1.02 -5.67 0.85
C ALA A 87 0.67 -7.15 0.60
N LEU A 88 1.28 -7.78 -0.40
CA LEU A 88 1.07 -9.21 -0.66
C LEU A 88 1.67 -10.09 0.43
N ALA A 89 2.85 -9.75 0.94
CA ALA A 89 3.45 -10.43 2.08
C ALA A 89 2.54 -10.31 3.31
N HIS A 90 2.00 -9.10 3.59
CA HIS A 90 1.03 -8.88 4.65
C HIS A 90 -0.22 -9.74 4.47
N THR A 91 -0.78 -9.79 3.27
CA THR A 91 -1.98 -10.59 2.97
C THR A 91 -1.71 -12.09 3.17
N ALA A 92 -0.62 -12.60 2.61
CA ALA A 92 -0.26 -14.02 2.72
C ALA A 92 -0.06 -14.45 4.17
N VAL A 93 0.65 -13.66 4.96
CA VAL A 93 0.86 -13.96 6.39
C VAL A 93 -0.43 -13.71 7.19
N GLY A 94 -1.13 -12.61 6.91
CA GLY A 94 -2.37 -12.21 7.59
C GLY A 94 -3.45 -13.29 7.55
N LEU A 95 -3.63 -13.96 6.41
CA LEU A 95 -4.57 -15.07 6.26
C LEU A 95 -4.23 -16.31 7.12
N ASN A 96 -3.04 -16.36 7.70
CA ASN A 96 -2.61 -17.44 8.59
C ASN A 96 -2.62 -17.05 10.09
N VAL A 97 -2.82 -15.77 10.42
CA VAL A 97 -2.78 -15.27 11.82
C VAL A 97 -3.93 -15.82 12.64
N HIS A 98 -5.15 -15.77 12.10
CA HIS A 98 -6.35 -16.20 12.79
C HIS A 98 -6.83 -17.56 12.25
N LEU A 99 -7.81 -18.17 12.96
CA LEU A 99 -8.57 -19.32 12.46
C LEU A 99 -7.71 -20.56 12.13
N ARG A 100 -6.49 -20.64 12.68
CA ARG A 100 -5.55 -21.77 12.52
C ARG A 100 -5.29 -22.12 11.04
N GLY A 101 -5.12 -21.12 10.19
CA GLY A 101 -4.85 -21.29 8.75
C GLY A 101 -6.05 -21.71 7.89
N ARG A 102 -7.25 -21.77 8.46
CA ARG A 102 -8.48 -22.01 7.68
C ARG A 102 -8.90 -20.73 6.95
N MET A 103 -8.22 -20.43 5.85
CA MET A 103 -8.32 -19.15 5.14
C MET A 103 -9.74 -18.81 4.65
N TRP A 104 -10.54 -19.81 4.32
CA TRP A 104 -11.93 -19.60 3.87
C TRP A 104 -12.82 -18.98 4.95
N LEU A 105 -12.55 -19.26 6.25
CA LEU A 105 -13.30 -18.69 7.37
C LEU A 105 -13.11 -17.18 7.56
N TYR A 106 -12.20 -16.56 6.84
CA TYR A 106 -12.08 -15.09 6.79
C TYR A 106 -13.24 -14.45 6.02
N PHE A 107 -13.83 -15.19 5.09
CA PHE A 107 -14.84 -14.71 4.16
C PHE A 107 -16.23 -15.33 4.38
N VAL A 108 -16.29 -16.55 4.89
CA VAL A 108 -17.53 -17.23 5.22
C VAL A 108 -17.52 -17.73 6.66
N ASP A 109 -18.69 -17.94 7.24
CA ASP A 109 -18.84 -18.54 8.57
C ASP A 109 -18.71 -20.07 8.53
N THR A 110 -18.91 -20.72 9.68
CA THR A 110 -18.86 -22.19 9.80
C THR A 110 -20.01 -22.90 9.06
N TYR A 111 -21.06 -22.18 8.69
CA TYR A 111 -22.21 -22.66 7.92
C TYR A 111 -22.09 -22.33 6.43
N HIS A 112 -20.91 -21.85 5.98
CA HIS A 112 -20.63 -21.41 4.61
C HIS A 112 -21.44 -20.20 4.13
N HIS A 113 -22.02 -19.40 5.04
CA HIS A 113 -22.64 -18.14 4.68
C HIS A 113 -21.58 -17.02 4.62
N PRO A 114 -21.73 -16.01 3.73
CA PRO A 114 -20.85 -14.84 3.71
C PRO A 114 -20.80 -14.14 5.07
N ARG A 115 -19.62 -13.79 5.54
CA ARG A 115 -19.45 -13.05 6.81
C ARG A 115 -19.87 -11.60 6.64
N LEU A 116 -20.93 -11.20 7.31
CA LEU A 116 -21.44 -9.82 7.30
C LEU A 116 -21.05 -9.02 8.55
N ASP A 117 -20.20 -9.60 9.42
CA ASP A 117 -19.66 -8.94 10.60
C ASP A 117 -18.49 -8.00 10.24
N ALA A 118 -18.01 -7.22 11.23
CA ALA A 118 -16.87 -6.31 11.04
C ALA A 118 -15.60 -7.04 10.58
N PHE A 119 -15.41 -8.30 11.02
CA PHE A 119 -14.29 -9.13 10.60
C PHE A 119 -14.40 -9.51 9.12
N GLY A 120 -15.56 -9.95 8.66
CA GLY A 120 -15.82 -10.21 7.25
C GLY A 120 -15.63 -8.96 6.39
N PHE A 121 -16.21 -7.82 6.81
CA PHE A 121 -16.02 -6.54 6.12
C PHE A 121 -14.53 -6.16 5.96
N GLY A 122 -13.75 -6.27 7.05
CA GLY A 122 -12.32 -6.03 7.01
C GLY A 122 -11.59 -6.94 6.02
N ASN A 123 -11.95 -8.23 5.97
CA ASN A 123 -11.32 -9.20 5.08
C ASN A 123 -11.74 -9.03 3.61
N TYR A 124 -13.00 -8.71 3.33
CA TYR A 124 -13.44 -8.41 1.95
C TYR A 124 -12.73 -7.18 1.40
N THR A 125 -12.69 -6.09 2.16
CA THR A 125 -12.02 -4.87 1.72
C THR A 125 -10.52 -5.08 1.56
N GLY A 126 -9.87 -5.80 2.47
CA GLY A 126 -8.46 -6.18 2.37
C GLY A 126 -8.17 -7.11 1.20
N GLY A 127 -9.02 -8.11 0.96
CA GLY A 127 -8.88 -9.04 -0.16
C GLY A 127 -9.00 -8.34 -1.52
N VAL A 128 -10.01 -7.47 -1.68
CA VAL A 128 -10.16 -6.68 -2.92
C VAL A 128 -8.99 -5.71 -3.10
N ALA A 129 -8.51 -5.06 -2.01
CA ALA A 129 -7.31 -4.23 -2.06
C ALA A 129 -6.09 -5.02 -2.52
N ALA A 130 -5.89 -6.23 -1.99
CA ALA A 130 -4.79 -7.11 -2.38
C ALA A 130 -4.85 -7.50 -3.87
N LEU A 131 -6.04 -7.78 -4.41
CA LEU A 131 -6.24 -8.02 -5.85
C LEU A 131 -5.86 -6.79 -6.68
N VAL A 132 -6.30 -5.59 -6.28
CA VAL A 132 -5.95 -4.34 -6.97
C VAL A 132 -4.43 -4.15 -6.95
N PHE A 133 -3.77 -4.29 -5.80
CA PHE A 133 -2.31 -4.14 -5.72
C PHE A 133 -1.56 -5.22 -6.49
N SER A 134 -2.06 -6.45 -6.55
CA SER A 134 -1.49 -7.52 -7.38
C SER A 134 -1.52 -7.16 -8.86
N LEU A 135 -2.65 -6.66 -9.36
CA LEU A 135 -2.79 -6.21 -10.74
C LEU A 135 -1.85 -5.03 -11.05
N LEU A 136 -1.80 -4.04 -10.14
CA LEU A 136 -0.91 -2.88 -10.29
C LEU A 136 0.56 -3.30 -10.28
N LEU A 137 0.94 -4.25 -9.44
CA LEU A 137 2.29 -4.80 -9.38
C LEU A 137 2.64 -5.53 -10.69
N ALA A 138 1.75 -6.38 -11.19
CA ALA A 138 1.91 -7.07 -12.47
C ALA A 138 2.07 -6.09 -13.65
N LEU A 139 1.41 -4.94 -13.61
CA LEU A 139 1.52 -3.88 -14.61
C LEU A 139 2.74 -2.96 -14.41
N SER A 140 3.46 -3.05 -13.29
CA SER A 140 4.55 -2.14 -12.93
C SER A 140 5.90 -2.51 -13.57
N ASN A 141 5.90 -2.84 -14.87
CA ASN A 141 7.09 -3.19 -15.64
C ASN A 141 7.15 -2.48 -16.98
N ASP A 142 8.32 -2.49 -17.63
CA ASP A 142 8.54 -1.80 -18.90
C ASP A 142 7.83 -2.49 -20.08
N ILE A 143 7.54 -3.80 -19.99
CA ILE A 143 6.81 -4.53 -21.03
C ILE A 143 5.36 -4.06 -21.07
N SER A 144 4.71 -3.99 -19.91
CA SER A 144 3.33 -3.49 -19.79
C SER A 144 3.23 -2.03 -20.26
N LEU A 145 4.20 -1.19 -19.87
CA LEU A 145 4.24 0.21 -20.31
C LEU A 145 4.35 0.33 -21.84
N ARG A 146 5.21 -0.49 -22.48
CA ARG A 146 5.35 -0.49 -23.95
C ARG A 146 4.12 -1.02 -24.67
N LYS A 147 3.51 -2.10 -24.15
CA LYS A 147 2.33 -2.72 -24.78
C LYS A 147 1.07 -1.86 -24.67
N LEU A 148 0.85 -1.23 -23.53
CA LEU A 148 -0.36 -0.45 -23.24
C LEU A 148 -0.25 1.01 -23.73
N GLY A 149 0.97 1.52 -23.88
CA GLY A 149 1.23 2.94 -24.04
C GLY A 149 1.06 3.72 -22.74
N VAL A 150 1.62 4.94 -22.72
CA VAL A 150 1.74 5.76 -21.50
C VAL A 150 0.36 6.12 -20.91
N GLU A 151 -0.61 6.48 -21.74
CA GLU A 151 -1.90 6.97 -21.25
C GLU A 151 -2.75 5.86 -20.66
N ARG A 152 -2.89 4.73 -21.35
CA ARG A 152 -3.63 3.57 -20.80
C ARG A 152 -2.96 3.01 -19.57
N TRP A 153 -1.64 2.92 -19.57
CA TRP A 153 -0.88 2.49 -18.40
C TRP A 153 -1.11 3.42 -17.21
N LYS A 154 -1.06 4.74 -17.40
CA LYS A 154 -1.38 5.73 -16.34
C LYS A 154 -2.82 5.60 -15.85
N SER A 155 -3.77 5.38 -16.76
CA SER A 155 -5.18 5.20 -16.40
C SER A 155 -5.37 3.98 -15.48
N LEU A 156 -4.75 2.85 -15.82
CA LEU A 156 -4.77 1.65 -14.99
C LEU A 156 -4.09 1.88 -13.64
N GLN A 157 -2.95 2.59 -13.60
CA GLN A 157 -2.27 2.91 -12.33
C GLN A 157 -3.11 3.81 -11.39
N ARG A 158 -4.14 4.50 -11.88
CA ARG A 158 -5.07 5.27 -11.03
C ARG A 158 -5.93 4.39 -10.14
N TRP A 159 -6.09 3.10 -10.44
CA TRP A 159 -6.74 2.15 -9.54
C TRP A 159 -6.04 2.04 -8.18
N ALA A 160 -4.81 2.55 -8.05
CA ALA A 160 -4.15 2.72 -6.76
C ALA A 160 -4.98 3.53 -5.77
N TYR A 161 -5.78 4.51 -6.22
CA TYR A 161 -6.67 5.27 -5.36
C TYR A 161 -7.79 4.39 -4.78
N ALA A 162 -8.40 3.54 -5.61
CA ALA A 162 -9.39 2.57 -5.13
C ALA A 162 -8.75 1.58 -4.12
N GLY A 163 -7.54 1.09 -4.43
CA GLY A 163 -6.77 0.24 -3.51
C GLY A 163 -6.53 0.91 -2.17
N VAL A 164 -6.20 2.21 -2.15
CA VAL A 164 -5.98 2.97 -0.91
C VAL A 164 -7.26 3.17 -0.10
N VAL A 165 -8.39 3.47 -0.74
CA VAL A 165 -9.69 3.58 -0.05
C VAL A 165 -10.07 2.25 0.60
N LEU A 166 -9.90 1.14 -0.12
CA LEU A 166 -10.13 -0.21 0.41
C LEU A 166 -9.18 -0.56 1.56
N THR A 167 -7.89 -0.18 1.43
CA THR A 167 -6.90 -0.34 2.50
C THR A 167 -7.28 0.48 3.74
N ALA A 168 -7.78 1.69 3.56
CA ALA A 168 -8.25 2.52 4.67
C ALA A 168 -9.42 1.84 5.40
N ALA A 169 -10.43 1.36 4.66
CA ALA A 169 -11.57 0.63 5.23
C ALA A 169 -11.13 -0.64 5.98
N HIS A 170 -10.26 -1.46 5.37
CA HIS A 170 -9.63 -2.62 5.98
C HIS A 170 -8.90 -2.27 7.27
N SER A 171 -8.02 -1.25 7.21
CA SER A 171 -7.19 -0.86 8.34
C SER A 171 -8.01 -0.33 9.51
N ILE A 172 -9.04 0.49 9.23
CA ILE A 172 -9.94 1.02 10.27
C ILE A 172 -10.70 -0.13 10.94
N ALA A 173 -11.25 -1.07 10.16
CA ALA A 173 -11.93 -2.24 10.70
C ALA A 173 -11.01 -3.04 11.63
N TYR A 174 -9.78 -3.32 11.19
CA TYR A 174 -8.81 -4.07 12.00
C TYR A 174 -8.28 -3.31 13.23
N GLN A 175 -8.20 -1.98 13.20
CA GLN A 175 -7.88 -1.20 14.40
C GLN A 175 -8.93 -1.42 15.51
N GLN A 176 -10.19 -1.54 15.13
CA GLN A 176 -11.29 -1.80 16.08
C GLN A 176 -11.32 -3.26 16.53
N ILE A 177 -11.24 -4.22 15.59
CA ILE A 177 -11.26 -5.67 15.86
C ILE A 177 -10.12 -6.06 16.82
N GLU A 178 -8.91 -5.59 16.53
CA GLU A 178 -7.70 -5.89 17.29
C GLU A 178 -7.51 -4.98 18.52
N LYS A 179 -8.43 -4.05 18.76
CA LYS A 179 -8.36 -3.07 19.86
C LYS A 179 -6.97 -2.43 19.97
N ARG A 180 -6.48 -1.91 18.83
CA ARG A 180 -5.14 -1.30 18.75
C ARG A 180 -5.05 -0.09 19.69
N ILE A 181 -3.89 0.05 20.33
CA ILE A 181 -3.62 1.19 21.22
C ILE A 181 -3.56 2.50 20.41
N PRO A 182 -3.93 3.65 21.02
CA PRO A 182 -4.06 4.93 20.35
C PRO A 182 -2.91 5.35 19.44
N PRO A 183 -1.61 5.19 19.77
CA PRO A 183 -0.51 5.59 18.90
C PRO A 183 -0.58 4.99 17.49
N PHE A 184 -0.99 3.73 17.36
CA PHE A 184 -1.09 3.06 16.06
C PHE A 184 -2.29 3.53 15.25
N GLN A 185 -3.39 3.87 15.92
CA GLN A 185 -4.56 4.50 15.31
C GLN A 185 -4.19 5.90 14.80
N VAL A 186 -3.50 6.69 15.60
CA VAL A 186 -3.03 8.04 15.25
C VAL A 186 -2.12 7.99 14.03
N VAL A 187 -1.13 7.09 13.99
CA VAL A 187 -0.25 6.92 12.82
C VAL A 187 -1.07 6.63 11.55
N LEU A 188 -2.05 5.73 11.63
CA LEU A 188 -2.91 5.38 10.50
C LEU A 188 -3.68 6.60 9.98
N TYR A 189 -4.38 7.32 10.87
CA TYR A 189 -5.18 8.48 10.49
C TYR A 189 -4.31 9.64 9.98
N LEU A 190 -3.14 9.86 10.57
CA LEU A 190 -2.18 10.86 10.09
C LEU A 190 -1.70 10.55 8.68
N VAL A 191 -1.32 9.31 8.40
CA VAL A 191 -0.86 8.92 7.06
C VAL A 191 -1.95 9.15 6.01
N PHE A 192 -3.18 8.71 6.27
CA PHE A 192 -4.29 8.95 5.34
C PHE A 192 -4.64 10.43 5.23
N GLY A 193 -4.67 11.17 6.33
CA GLY A 193 -4.93 12.60 6.33
C GLY A 193 -3.90 13.39 5.52
N ILE A 194 -2.61 13.07 5.68
CA ILE A 194 -1.53 13.67 4.91
C ILE A 194 -1.70 13.37 3.41
N VAL A 195 -1.94 12.10 3.05
CA VAL A 195 -2.14 11.72 1.64
C VAL A 195 -3.31 12.48 1.04
N VAL A 196 -4.47 12.50 1.68
CA VAL A 196 -5.67 13.22 1.20
C VAL A 196 -5.41 14.71 1.11
N GLY A 197 -4.84 15.33 2.15
CA GLY A 197 -4.52 16.76 2.17
C GLY A 197 -3.60 17.18 1.02
N PHE A 198 -2.53 16.43 0.78
CA PHE A 198 -1.62 16.70 -0.33
C PHE A 198 -2.26 16.47 -1.71
N GLN A 199 -3.13 15.46 -1.86
CA GLN A 199 -3.87 15.24 -3.11
C GLN A 199 -4.80 16.42 -3.42
N ILE A 200 -5.54 16.90 -2.42
CA ILE A 200 -6.42 18.05 -2.55
C ILE A 200 -5.62 19.32 -2.89
N ALA A 201 -4.56 19.61 -2.12
CA ALA A 201 -3.72 20.78 -2.35
C ALA A 201 -3.07 20.75 -3.74
N GLY A 202 -2.56 19.60 -4.17
CA GLY A 202 -1.99 19.40 -5.51
C GLY A 202 -3.02 19.60 -6.62
N ALA A 203 -4.25 19.11 -6.44
CA ALA A 203 -5.34 19.29 -7.40
C ALA A 203 -5.74 20.75 -7.54
N PHE A 204 -5.89 21.49 -6.44
CA PHE A 204 -6.16 22.94 -6.48
C PHE A 204 -5.05 23.71 -7.18
N LYS A 205 -3.80 23.39 -6.84
CA LYS A 205 -2.65 24.07 -7.45
C LYS A 205 -2.54 23.81 -8.96
N SER A 206 -2.78 22.58 -9.41
CA SER A 206 -2.73 22.25 -10.84
C SER A 206 -3.80 23.00 -11.66
N ARG A 207 -4.99 23.27 -11.10
CA ARG A 207 -6.06 24.02 -11.76
C ARG A 207 -5.73 25.52 -11.95
N GLN A 208 -4.81 26.06 -11.17
CA GLN A 208 -4.39 27.47 -11.29
C GLN A 208 -3.41 27.71 -12.45
N TYR A 209 -2.89 26.65 -13.06
CA TYR A 209 -1.90 26.73 -14.13
C TYR A 209 -2.42 26.24 -15.50
N ASN A 210 -3.63 25.71 -15.56
CA ASN A 210 -4.36 25.38 -16.79
C ASN A 210 -5.41 26.46 -17.08
#